data_e123c23e9bafedcd40b92313bd8ba8ec
#
_entry.id   e123c23e9bafedcd40b92313bd8ba8ec
#
_cell.length_a   1.000
_cell.length_b   1.000
_cell.length_c   1.000
_cell.angle_alpha   90.00
_cell.angle_beta   90.00
_cell.angle_gamma   90.00
#
_symmetry.space_group_name_H-M   'P 1'
#
loop_
_entity.id
_entity.type
_entity.pdbx_description
1 polymer ?
#
loop_
_entity_poly.entity_id
_entity_poly.type
_entity_poly.pdbx_seq_one_letter_code
_entity_poly.pdbx_strand_id
1 'polypeptide(L)'
;LGSHPNNDFPEMLRYFGKKDRVNFVHARNVKLTGGMSFEESAHPSEYGSVDMHEVIKAMADFNYTGPIRPDHGRMIWGETGKPGYGLYDRALGATYLIGLWEAETKNRK
;
A
#
# COMPACT_ATOMS: atom_id res chain seq x y z
N LEU A 1 4.98 -2.53 -8.65
CA LEU A 1 4.62 -3.96 -8.70
C LEU A 1 3.11 -4.16 -8.62
N GLY A 2 2.43 -3.55 -7.66
CA GLY A 2 0.98 -3.71 -7.47
C GLY A 2 0.11 -3.16 -8.60
N SER A 3 0.64 -2.30 -9.45
CA SER A 3 -0.08 -1.77 -10.61
C SER A 3 -0.06 -2.70 -11.84
N HIS A 4 0.66 -3.81 -11.77
CA HIS A 4 0.69 -4.77 -12.87
C HIS A 4 -0.35 -5.88 -12.63
N PRO A 5 -1.31 -6.09 -13.56
CA PRO A 5 -2.46 -6.98 -13.31
C PRO A 5 -2.10 -8.45 -13.10
N ASN A 6 -0.93 -8.88 -13.56
CA ASN A 6 -0.48 -10.29 -13.45
C ASN A 6 0.45 -10.54 -12.27
N ASN A 7 0.70 -9.54 -11.42
CA ASN A 7 1.56 -9.71 -10.25
C ASN A 7 0.75 -10.08 -9.01
N ASP A 8 1.16 -11.13 -8.34
CA ASP A 8 0.75 -11.40 -6.96
C ASP A 8 1.68 -10.64 -6.02
N PHE A 9 1.33 -9.40 -5.72
CA PHE A 9 2.18 -8.50 -4.96
C PHE A 9 2.44 -8.98 -3.52
N PRO A 10 1.44 -9.46 -2.76
CA PRO A 10 1.70 -10.02 -1.43
C PRO A 10 2.69 -11.19 -1.44
N GLU A 11 2.56 -12.12 -2.37
CA GLU A 11 3.49 -13.25 -2.47
C GLU A 11 4.89 -12.82 -2.90
N MET A 12 5.01 -11.82 -3.77
CA MET A 12 6.31 -11.23 -4.13
C MET A 12 6.97 -10.60 -2.88
N LEU A 13 6.19 -9.90 -2.05
CA LEU A 13 6.70 -9.35 -0.79
C LEU A 13 7.21 -10.45 0.14
N ARG A 14 6.45 -11.53 0.33
CA ARG A 14 6.87 -12.66 1.16
C ARG A 14 8.15 -13.29 0.63
N TYR A 15 8.24 -13.50 -0.67
CA TYR A 15 9.42 -14.10 -1.30
C TYR A 15 10.68 -13.28 -1.06
N PHE A 16 10.63 -11.97 -1.33
CA PHE A 16 11.80 -11.11 -1.14
C PHE A 16 12.04 -10.75 0.33
N GLY A 17 10.99 -10.65 1.12
CA GLY A 17 11.08 -10.37 2.56
C GLY A 17 11.80 -11.47 3.32
N LYS A 18 11.49 -12.74 3.03
CA LYS A 18 12.19 -13.89 3.62
C LYS A 18 13.68 -13.95 3.27
N LYS A 19 14.09 -13.24 2.23
CA LYS A 19 15.50 -13.13 1.81
C LYS A 19 16.16 -11.85 2.31
N ASP A 20 15.49 -11.10 3.18
CA ASP A 20 15.95 -9.79 3.68
C ASP A 20 16.30 -8.80 2.54
N ARG A 21 15.42 -8.75 1.55
CA ARG A 21 15.59 -7.89 0.35
C ARG A 21 14.53 -6.80 0.24
N VAL A 22 13.72 -6.59 1.28
CA VAL A 22 12.73 -5.52 1.33
C VAL A 22 13.14 -4.51 2.39
N ASN A 23 13.64 -3.35 1.96
CA ASN A 23 14.23 -2.35 2.85
C ASN A 23 13.38 -1.09 2.98
N PHE A 24 12.47 -0.84 2.04
CA PHE A 24 11.57 0.31 2.04
C PHE A 24 10.32 -0.03 1.22
N VAL A 25 9.14 0.26 1.77
CA VAL A 25 7.86 -0.07 1.11
C VAL A 25 7.07 1.20 0.80
N HIS A 26 6.70 1.36 -0.45
CA HIS A 26 5.69 2.31 -0.91
C HIS A 26 4.35 1.57 -0.99
N ALA A 27 3.49 1.76 0.00
CA ALA A 27 2.21 1.07 0.12
C ALA A 27 1.10 1.92 -0.51
N ARG A 28 0.96 1.80 -1.82
CA ARG A 28 0.02 2.56 -2.65
C ARG A 28 -1.08 1.64 -3.16
N ASN A 29 -2.33 2.07 -3.05
CA ASN A 29 -3.42 1.44 -3.77
C ASN A 29 -3.66 2.17 -5.10
N VAL A 30 -4.00 1.42 -6.13
CA VAL A 30 -4.36 1.94 -7.45
C VAL A 30 -5.56 1.16 -7.97
N LYS A 31 -6.37 1.79 -8.81
CA LYS A 31 -7.46 1.12 -9.50
C LYS A 31 -7.06 0.83 -10.94
N LEU A 32 -7.01 -0.45 -11.29
CA LEU A 32 -6.72 -0.88 -12.65
C LEU A 32 -7.92 -0.57 -13.55
N THR A 33 -7.67 0.08 -14.69
CA THR A 33 -8.72 0.54 -15.61
C THR A 33 -8.73 -0.23 -16.93
N GLY A 34 -7.80 -1.15 -17.12
CA GLY A 34 -7.69 -2.01 -18.31
C GLY A 34 -6.26 -2.07 -18.83
N GLY A 35 -5.85 -3.24 -19.31
CA GLY A 35 -4.48 -3.47 -19.78
C GLY A 35 -3.46 -3.07 -18.74
N MET A 36 -2.55 -2.15 -19.06
CA MET A 36 -1.53 -1.62 -18.15
C MET A 36 -1.92 -0.25 -17.56
N SER A 37 -3.15 0.20 -17.78
CA SER A 37 -3.62 1.50 -17.30
C SER A 37 -4.16 1.41 -15.89
N PHE A 38 -3.95 2.47 -15.11
CA PHE A 38 -4.49 2.58 -13.75
C PHE A 38 -4.72 4.05 -13.40
N GLU A 39 -5.50 4.28 -12.37
CA GLU A 39 -5.71 5.59 -11.77
C GLU A 39 -5.45 5.55 -10.26
N GLU A 40 -5.22 6.73 -9.66
CA GLU A 40 -5.07 6.85 -8.21
C GLU A 40 -6.37 6.47 -7.51
N SER A 41 -6.24 5.77 -6.40
CA SER A 41 -7.37 5.45 -5.53
C SER A 41 -7.06 5.78 -4.07
N ALA A 42 -8.09 5.79 -3.22
CA ALA A 42 -7.86 5.79 -1.79
C ALA A 42 -7.16 4.49 -1.36
N HIS A 43 -6.49 4.52 -0.22
CA HIS A 43 -5.71 3.39 0.27
C HIS A 43 -6.53 2.16 0.68
N PRO A 44 -7.74 2.27 1.31
CA PRO A 44 -8.50 1.08 1.66
C PRO A 44 -8.76 0.18 0.47
N SER A 45 -8.65 -1.14 0.67
CA SER A 45 -8.71 -2.15 -0.39
C SER A 45 -9.94 -2.03 -1.28
N GLU A 46 -11.10 -1.65 -0.72
CA GLU A 46 -12.36 -1.53 -1.44
C GLU A 46 -12.36 -0.48 -2.56
N TYR A 47 -11.48 0.51 -2.49
CA TYR A 47 -11.44 1.63 -3.46
C TYR A 47 -10.50 1.39 -4.64
N GLY A 48 -9.64 0.40 -4.54
CA GLY A 48 -8.67 0.09 -5.59
C GLY A 48 -8.64 -1.37 -5.99
N SER A 49 -7.58 -1.77 -6.65
CA SER A 49 -7.39 -3.14 -7.15
C SER A 49 -6.35 -3.92 -6.34
N VAL A 50 -5.70 -3.28 -5.36
CA VAL A 50 -4.73 -3.92 -4.49
C VAL A 50 -5.38 -4.24 -3.15
N ASP A 51 -5.29 -5.49 -2.70
CA ASP A 51 -5.68 -5.85 -1.35
C ASP A 51 -4.61 -5.38 -0.36
N MET A 52 -4.82 -4.20 0.19
CA MET A 52 -3.88 -3.55 1.10
C MET A 52 -3.75 -4.29 2.43
N HIS A 53 -4.79 -5.00 2.86
CA HIS A 53 -4.73 -5.84 4.05
C HIS A 53 -3.76 -7.02 3.84
N GLU A 54 -3.87 -7.71 2.71
CA GLU A 54 -2.93 -8.80 2.38
C GLU A 54 -1.49 -8.30 2.19
N VAL A 55 -1.30 -7.08 1.67
CA VAL A 55 0.02 -6.45 1.58
C VAL A 55 0.64 -6.28 2.98
N ILE A 56 -0.10 -5.70 3.92
CA ILE A 56 0.37 -5.47 5.29
C ILE A 56 0.59 -6.80 6.02
N LYS A 57 -0.33 -7.76 5.85
CA LYS A 57 -0.19 -9.11 6.41
C LYS A 57 1.07 -9.80 5.90
N ALA A 58 1.36 -9.69 4.60
CA ALA A 58 2.59 -10.25 4.03
C ALA A 58 3.83 -9.67 4.70
N MET A 59 3.87 -8.35 4.94
CA MET A 59 5.00 -7.73 5.65
C MET A 59 5.11 -8.19 7.10
N ALA A 60 3.99 -8.37 7.80
CA ALA A 60 3.98 -8.93 9.15
C ALA A 60 4.49 -10.38 9.18
N ASP A 61 4.21 -11.16 8.13
CA ASP A 61 4.62 -12.57 8.02
C ASP A 61 6.14 -12.76 7.99
N PHE A 62 6.91 -11.79 7.48
CA PHE A 62 8.38 -11.84 7.53
C PHE A 62 9.00 -10.85 8.54
N ASN A 63 8.22 -10.35 9.49
CA ASN A 63 8.67 -9.44 10.56
C ASN A 63 9.36 -8.17 10.02
N TYR A 64 8.75 -7.53 9.05
CA TYR A 64 9.28 -6.30 8.47
C TYR A 64 9.46 -5.20 9.53
N THR A 65 10.60 -4.51 9.51
CA THR A 65 10.94 -3.45 10.47
C THR A 65 11.33 -2.13 9.81
N GLY A 66 11.31 -2.10 8.48
CA GLY A 66 11.69 -0.92 7.72
C GLY A 66 10.57 0.13 7.60
N PRO A 67 10.86 1.26 6.96
CA PRO A 67 9.86 2.31 6.76
C PRO A 67 8.79 1.91 5.73
N ILE A 68 7.55 2.32 6.01
CA ILE A 68 6.40 2.18 5.12
C ILE A 68 5.85 3.58 4.87
N ARG A 69 5.63 3.95 3.62
CA ARG A 69 4.97 5.21 3.28
C ARG A 69 3.73 4.98 2.42
N PRO A 70 2.70 5.84 2.53
CA PRO A 70 1.50 5.73 1.69
C PRO A 70 1.74 6.09 0.22
N ASP A 71 2.88 6.66 -0.11
CA ASP A 71 3.38 7.06 -1.43
C ASP A 71 2.57 8.18 -2.07
N HIS A 72 1.48 7.88 -2.78
CA HIS A 72 0.66 8.85 -3.49
C HIS A 72 -0.65 9.16 -2.76
N GLY A 73 -1.30 10.25 -3.15
CA GLY A 73 -2.61 10.65 -2.67
C GLY A 73 -3.35 11.48 -3.70
N ARG A 74 -4.68 11.32 -3.72
CA ARG A 74 -5.56 12.12 -4.56
C ARG A 74 -5.63 13.55 -4.02
N MET A 75 -5.96 14.51 -4.90
CA MET A 75 -6.34 15.86 -4.47
C MET A 75 -7.79 15.81 -3.97
N ILE A 76 -7.98 15.91 -2.66
CA ILE A 76 -9.30 15.90 -2.01
C ILE A 76 -9.49 17.15 -1.16
N TRP A 77 -10.72 17.43 -0.78
CA TRP A 77 -11.11 18.52 0.14
C TRP A 77 -10.62 19.91 -0.29
N GLY A 78 -10.65 20.17 -1.61
CA GLY A 78 -10.26 21.47 -2.16
C GLY A 78 -8.76 21.71 -2.22
N GLU A 79 -7.93 20.73 -1.91
CA GLU A 79 -6.48 20.85 -2.07
C GLU A 79 -6.11 21.05 -3.53
N THR A 80 -5.16 21.95 -3.77
CA THR A 80 -4.59 22.22 -5.09
C THR A 80 -3.09 21.98 -5.06
N GLY A 81 -2.55 21.44 -6.15
CA GLY A 81 -1.13 21.13 -6.25
C GLY A 81 -0.85 20.13 -7.37
N LYS A 82 0.28 19.46 -7.27
CA LYS A 82 0.68 18.46 -8.25
C LYS A 82 -0.19 17.20 -8.12
N PRO A 83 -0.86 16.76 -9.20
CA PRO A 83 -1.67 15.54 -9.17
C PRO A 83 -0.88 14.33 -8.63
N GLY A 84 -1.52 13.51 -7.79
CA GLY A 84 -0.91 12.34 -7.16
C GLY A 84 -0.14 12.64 -5.87
N TYR A 85 -0.04 13.91 -5.46
CA TYR A 85 0.70 14.30 -4.26
C TYR A 85 -0.17 14.95 -3.19
N GLY A 86 -1.47 14.64 -3.16
CA GLY A 86 -2.43 15.14 -2.18
C GLY A 86 -2.00 14.83 -0.75
N LEU A 87 -1.87 15.86 0.08
CA LEU A 87 -1.40 15.72 1.45
C LEU A 87 -2.46 15.09 2.36
N TYR A 88 -3.70 15.50 2.22
CA TYR A 88 -4.80 14.96 3.04
C TYR A 88 -5.02 13.48 2.77
N ASP A 89 -5.05 13.08 1.52
CA ASP A 89 -5.25 11.67 1.16
C ASP A 89 -4.06 10.79 1.59
N ARG A 90 -2.84 11.32 1.53
CA ARG A 90 -1.66 10.62 2.07
C ARG A 90 -1.73 10.46 3.59
N ALA A 91 -2.22 11.47 4.30
CA ALA A 91 -2.43 11.37 5.75
C ALA A 91 -3.47 10.30 6.11
N LEU A 92 -4.60 10.27 5.39
CA LEU A 92 -5.59 9.21 5.54
C LEU A 92 -5.00 7.83 5.23
N GLY A 93 -4.22 7.73 4.18
CA GLY A 93 -3.52 6.49 3.81
C GLY A 93 -2.56 6.03 4.88
N ALA A 94 -1.75 6.93 5.44
CA ALA A 94 -0.83 6.61 6.54
C ALA A 94 -1.57 6.07 7.76
N THR A 95 -2.67 6.72 8.16
CA THR A 95 -3.50 6.28 9.29
C THR A 95 -4.11 4.91 9.05
N TYR A 96 -4.61 4.66 7.84
CA TYR A 96 -5.13 3.35 7.45
C TYR A 96 -4.07 2.25 7.54
N LEU A 97 -2.87 2.50 7.02
CA LEU A 97 -1.76 1.55 7.08
C LEU A 97 -1.32 1.26 8.52
N ILE A 98 -1.29 2.28 9.39
CA ILE A 98 -0.99 2.10 10.82
C ILE A 98 -2.02 1.19 11.47
N GLY A 99 -3.30 1.41 11.21
CA GLY A 99 -4.37 0.57 11.76
C GLY A 99 -4.26 -0.89 11.31
N LEU A 100 -3.98 -1.13 10.04
CA LEU A 100 -3.75 -2.49 9.53
C LEU A 100 -2.51 -3.14 10.17
N TRP A 101 -1.43 -2.38 10.29
CA TRP A 101 -0.19 -2.87 10.91
C TRP A 101 -0.42 -3.26 12.37
N GLU A 102 -1.10 -2.42 13.14
CA GLU A 102 -1.46 -2.72 14.52
C GLU A 102 -2.31 -3.99 14.59
N ALA A 103 -3.35 -4.10 13.75
CA ALA A 103 -4.23 -5.26 13.74
C ALA A 103 -3.46 -6.57 13.44
N GLU A 104 -2.53 -6.53 12.49
CA GLU A 104 -1.77 -7.71 12.08
C GLU A 104 -0.64 -8.07 13.04
N THR A 105 -0.09 -7.13 13.78
CA THR A 105 1.11 -7.38 14.61
C THR A 105 0.81 -7.52 16.11
N LYS A 106 -0.30 -6.98 16.59
CA LYS A 106 -0.65 -6.93 18.01
C LYS A 106 -0.60 -8.29 18.73
N ASN A 107 -1.01 -9.35 18.06
CA ASN A 107 -1.09 -10.70 18.62
C ASN A 107 0.00 -11.65 18.09
N ARG A 108 0.95 -11.14 17.34
CA ARG A 108 2.10 -11.90 16.81
C ARG A 108 3.29 -11.71 17.74
N LYS A 109 3.47 -12.62 18.65
CA LYS A 109 4.63 -12.60 19.54
C LYS A 109 5.35 -13.93 19.51
#